data_8507148834414bff3e5a79c3097ba997
#
_entry.id   8507148834414bff3e5a79c3097ba997
#
_cell.length_a   1.000
_cell.length_b   1.000
_cell.length_c   1.000
_cell.angle_alpha   90.00
_cell.angle_beta   90.00
_cell.angle_gamma   90.00
#
_symmetry.space_group_name_H-M   'P 1'
#
loop_
_entity.id
_entity.type
_entity.pdbx_description
1 polymer ?
#
loop_
_entity_poly.entity_id
_entity_poly.type
_entity_poly.pdbx_seq_one_letter_code
_entity_poly.pdbx_strand_id
1 'polypeptide(L)'
;MDELTPRQAHILKTLIEEYIESAEPIGSETLEKKYNLGVSPATIRNEMSQLTKIGYLKQLHASAGRIPTARAFRFYIGQLMEERQLPVTEEAKARQTVEDANQSVDSLMREATHSLAETTHALSLGTVAGEDTVWHAGYSKILDMPEFYNIDVAAHVLSLIEEVKRVRELFFERAVDDPVSILFGEELGWPYFEPVGMVTAKFMIGGPDGRMACIGIIGPARLPYSQVIPIVRYYGGLIADVTRNV
;
A
#
# COMPACT_ATOMS: atom_id res chain seq x y z
N MET A 1 19.07 -2.38 -15.61
CA MET A 1 18.77 -2.20 -14.16
C MET A 1 20.07 -2.42 -13.44
N ASP A 2 20.50 -1.46 -12.62
CA ASP A 2 21.71 -1.65 -11.80
C ASP A 2 21.40 -2.77 -10.80
N GLU A 3 22.07 -3.91 -10.97
CA GLU A 3 21.96 -5.02 -10.02
C GLU A 3 22.59 -4.60 -8.69
N LEU A 4 21.80 -4.60 -7.62
CA LEU A 4 22.33 -4.39 -6.28
C LEU A 4 23.21 -5.57 -5.88
N THR A 5 24.33 -5.29 -5.24
CA THR A 5 25.10 -6.36 -4.61
C THR A 5 24.26 -7.01 -3.48
N PRO A 6 24.53 -8.28 -3.12
CA PRO A 6 23.81 -8.93 -2.02
C PRO A 6 23.81 -8.13 -0.71
N ARG A 7 24.93 -7.44 -0.43
CA ARG A 7 25.04 -6.55 0.74
C ARG A 7 24.14 -5.34 0.64
N GLN A 8 24.12 -4.67 -0.51
CA GLN A 8 23.23 -3.53 -0.76
C GLN A 8 21.77 -3.93 -0.65
N ALA A 9 21.39 -5.06 -1.23
CA ALA A 9 20.04 -5.60 -1.15
C ALA A 9 19.64 -5.89 0.31
N HIS A 10 20.55 -6.48 1.11
CA HIS A 10 20.29 -6.75 2.52
C HIS A 10 20.16 -5.47 3.36
N ILE A 11 21.06 -4.49 3.17
CA ILE A 11 20.97 -3.18 3.83
C ILE A 11 19.69 -2.45 3.42
N LEU A 12 19.33 -2.47 2.15
CA LEU A 12 18.12 -1.82 1.65
C LEU A 12 16.85 -2.45 2.23
N LYS A 13 16.77 -3.80 2.26
CA LYS A 13 15.68 -4.55 2.87
C LYS A 13 15.49 -4.13 4.32
N THR A 14 16.55 -4.23 5.11
CA THR A 14 16.52 -3.91 6.55
C THR A 14 16.14 -2.44 6.80
N LEU A 15 16.65 -1.52 5.97
CA LEU A 15 16.33 -0.10 6.07
C LEU A 15 14.84 0.16 5.77
N ILE A 16 14.28 -0.50 4.75
CA ILE A 16 12.87 -0.35 4.40
C ILE A 16 11.98 -0.90 5.51
N GLU A 17 12.30 -2.08 6.04
CA GLU A 17 11.54 -2.70 7.13
C GLU A 17 11.56 -1.83 8.39
N GLU A 18 12.71 -1.27 8.76
CA GLU A 18 12.83 -0.33 9.87
C GLU A 18 12.05 0.97 9.61
N TYR A 19 12.08 1.50 8.38
CA TYR A 19 11.35 2.70 8.02
C TYR A 19 9.83 2.50 8.05
N ILE A 20 9.35 1.33 7.64
CA ILE A 20 7.93 0.96 7.72
C ILE A 20 7.45 1.02 9.19
N GLU A 21 8.26 0.53 10.12
CA GLU A 21 7.92 0.49 11.55
C GLU A 21 8.04 1.86 12.23
N SER A 22 9.15 2.57 12.00
CA SER A 22 9.47 3.79 12.75
C SER A 22 8.86 5.07 12.17
N ALA A 23 8.58 5.11 10.89
CA ALA A 23 8.23 6.32 10.13
C ALA A 23 9.32 7.42 10.14
N GLU A 24 10.52 7.12 10.59
CA GLU A 24 11.61 8.08 10.75
C GLU A 24 12.78 7.81 9.80
N PRO A 25 13.53 8.84 9.37
CA PRO A 25 14.74 8.64 8.57
C PRO A 25 15.76 7.75 9.27
N ILE A 26 16.25 6.70 8.60
CA ILE A 26 17.11 5.68 9.19
C ILE A 26 18.58 6.04 9.06
N GLY A 27 19.29 5.99 10.21
CA GLY A 27 20.75 6.17 10.28
C GLY A 27 21.51 4.85 10.25
N SER A 28 22.79 4.89 9.84
CA SER A 28 23.67 3.70 9.84
C SER A 28 23.89 3.11 11.24
N GLU A 29 23.86 3.94 12.27
CA GLU A 29 24.00 3.50 13.67
C GLU A 29 22.74 2.77 14.15
N THR A 30 21.56 3.19 13.72
CA THR A 30 20.29 2.51 14.00
C THR A 30 20.30 1.10 13.43
N LEU A 31 20.73 0.96 12.17
CA LEU A 31 20.81 -0.34 11.51
C LEU A 31 21.84 -1.26 12.18
N GLU A 32 22.99 -0.73 12.56
CA GLU A 32 24.03 -1.53 13.24
C GLU A 32 23.56 -2.00 14.62
N LYS A 33 22.93 -1.12 15.41
CA LYS A 33 22.47 -1.44 16.77
C LYS A 33 21.31 -2.43 16.82
N LYS A 34 20.36 -2.29 15.88
CA LYS A 34 19.15 -3.14 15.86
C LYS A 34 19.36 -4.46 15.12
N TYR A 35 20.22 -4.46 14.09
CA TYR A 35 20.36 -5.57 13.17
C TYR A 35 21.82 -5.98 13.03
N ASN A 36 22.10 -7.26 13.23
CA ASN A 36 23.45 -7.79 13.04
C ASN A 36 23.77 -7.96 11.55
N LEU A 37 24.13 -6.86 10.87
CA LEU A 37 24.45 -6.85 9.44
C LEU A 37 25.87 -7.36 9.13
N GLY A 38 26.67 -7.70 10.14
CA GLY A 38 28.02 -8.21 9.97
C GLY A 38 29.05 -7.22 9.42
N VAL A 39 28.72 -5.91 9.39
CA VAL A 39 29.59 -4.85 8.90
C VAL A 39 29.52 -3.59 9.77
N SER A 40 30.59 -2.80 9.76
CA SER A 40 30.69 -1.59 10.57
C SER A 40 29.69 -0.49 10.16
N PRO A 41 29.32 0.43 11.09
CA PRO A 41 28.47 1.59 10.75
C PRO A 41 29.05 2.44 9.61
N ALA A 42 30.36 2.55 9.50
CA ALA A 42 31.02 3.26 8.40
C ALA A 42 30.79 2.58 7.05
N THR A 43 30.83 1.23 7.02
CA THR A 43 30.51 0.45 5.82
C THR A 43 29.05 0.62 5.45
N ILE A 44 28.11 0.52 6.42
CA ILE A 44 26.68 0.74 6.20
C ILE A 44 26.46 2.13 5.61
N ARG A 45 27.07 3.18 6.18
CA ARG A 45 26.95 4.55 5.68
C ARG A 45 27.43 4.70 4.24
N ASN A 46 28.52 4.02 3.86
CA ASN A 46 29.04 4.05 2.50
C ASN A 46 28.06 3.37 1.52
N GLU A 47 27.52 2.21 1.86
CA GLU A 47 26.52 1.52 1.03
C GLU A 47 25.23 2.36 0.91
N MET A 48 24.74 2.95 2.00
CA MET A 48 23.59 3.87 1.94
C MET A 48 23.87 5.07 1.05
N SER A 49 25.11 5.58 1.01
CA SER A 49 25.50 6.66 0.10
C SER A 49 25.48 6.22 -1.36
N GLN A 50 25.92 5.00 -1.66
CA GLN A 50 25.80 4.43 -3.00
C GLN A 50 24.33 4.24 -3.41
N LEU A 51 23.50 3.67 -2.52
CA LEU A 51 22.07 3.50 -2.75
C LEU A 51 21.36 4.85 -2.98
N THR A 52 21.83 5.92 -2.33
CA THR A 52 21.33 7.29 -2.58
C THR A 52 21.72 7.77 -3.98
N LYS A 53 22.97 7.57 -4.41
CA LYS A 53 23.43 7.97 -5.74
C LYS A 53 22.69 7.30 -6.88
N ILE A 54 22.29 6.03 -6.68
CA ILE A 54 21.53 5.26 -7.69
C ILE A 54 20.02 5.35 -7.50
N GLY A 55 19.54 6.25 -6.60
CA GLY A 55 18.13 6.62 -6.49
C GLY A 55 17.22 5.66 -5.70
N TYR A 56 17.78 4.73 -4.94
CA TYR A 56 16.98 3.90 -4.01
C TYR A 56 16.68 4.61 -2.70
N LEU A 57 17.58 5.47 -2.24
CA LEU A 57 17.41 6.23 -1.01
C LEU A 57 17.44 7.72 -1.30
N LYS A 58 16.80 8.52 -0.46
CA LYS A 58 16.94 9.97 -0.43
C LYS A 58 17.30 10.46 0.97
N GLN A 59 17.92 11.62 1.04
CA GLN A 59 18.27 12.28 2.28
C GLN A 59 17.56 13.64 2.33
N LEU A 60 16.82 13.92 3.39
CA LEU A 60 16.03 15.15 3.50
C LEU A 60 16.93 16.37 3.76
N HIS A 61 17.98 16.20 4.58
CA HIS A 61 19.01 17.21 4.83
C HIS A 61 20.33 16.54 5.26
N ALA A 62 21.43 17.27 5.24
CA ALA A 62 22.79 16.73 5.41
C ALA A 62 23.02 15.89 6.68
N SER A 63 22.32 16.19 7.77
CA SER A 63 22.39 15.45 9.04
C SER A 63 21.30 14.41 9.22
N ALA A 64 20.32 14.32 8.30
CA ALA A 64 19.26 13.33 8.38
C ALA A 64 19.76 11.92 8.03
N GLY A 65 19.06 10.90 8.53
CA GLY A 65 19.14 9.55 8.02
C GLY A 65 18.75 9.46 6.55
N ARG A 66 18.43 8.28 6.09
CA ARG A 66 17.94 8.02 4.73
C ARG A 66 16.51 7.51 4.78
N ILE A 67 15.73 7.85 3.78
CA ILE A 67 14.39 7.30 3.57
C ILE A 67 14.32 6.61 2.20
N PRO A 68 13.53 5.54 2.06
CA PRO A 68 13.32 4.84 0.79
C PRO A 68 12.59 5.73 -0.23
N THR A 69 12.90 5.56 -1.49
CA THR A 69 12.16 6.14 -2.62
C THR A 69 11.09 5.17 -3.12
N ALA A 70 10.17 5.61 -3.98
CA ALA A 70 9.24 4.72 -4.68
C ALA A 70 9.96 3.57 -5.42
N ARG A 71 11.14 3.87 -6.04
CA ARG A 71 12.00 2.85 -6.65
C ARG A 71 12.47 1.80 -5.65
N ALA A 72 12.81 2.19 -4.44
CA ALA A 72 13.23 1.28 -3.38
C ALA A 72 12.07 0.36 -2.94
N PHE A 73 10.89 0.92 -2.74
CA PHE A 73 9.70 0.12 -2.40
C PHE A 73 9.33 -0.85 -3.51
N ARG A 74 9.37 -0.45 -4.80
CA ARG A 74 9.12 -1.36 -5.92
C ARG A 74 10.12 -2.52 -5.96
N PHE A 75 11.40 -2.23 -5.74
CA PHE A 75 12.43 -3.27 -5.68
C PHE A 75 12.23 -4.19 -4.47
N TYR A 76 11.91 -3.64 -3.31
CA TYR A 76 11.60 -4.40 -2.10
C TYR A 76 10.43 -5.36 -2.32
N ILE A 77 9.32 -4.85 -2.84
CA ILE A 77 8.11 -5.64 -3.09
C ILE A 77 8.37 -6.73 -4.12
N GLY A 78 9.07 -6.42 -5.21
CA GLY A 78 9.29 -7.35 -6.31
C GLY A 78 10.40 -8.37 -6.09
N GLN A 79 11.37 -8.11 -5.19
CA GLN A 79 12.60 -8.91 -5.10
C GLN A 79 13.02 -9.32 -3.67
N LEU A 80 12.61 -8.58 -2.65
CA LEU A 80 13.19 -8.74 -1.32
C LEU A 80 12.19 -9.17 -0.25
N MET A 81 10.93 -8.76 -0.37
CA MET A 81 9.94 -9.05 0.65
C MET A 81 9.35 -10.45 0.46
N GLU A 82 8.91 -11.02 1.57
CA GLU A 82 8.08 -12.22 1.60
C GLU A 82 6.67 -11.83 2.06
N GLU A 83 5.66 -12.28 1.33
CA GLU A 83 4.27 -12.05 1.70
C GLU A 83 3.92 -12.86 2.97
N ARG A 84 3.20 -12.22 3.87
CA ARG A 84 2.68 -12.88 5.09
C ARG A 84 1.26 -13.34 4.81
N GLN A 85 0.99 -14.61 5.07
CA GLN A 85 -0.38 -15.14 4.98
C GLN A 85 -1.28 -14.46 6.02
N LEU A 86 -2.54 -14.23 5.63
CA LEU A 86 -3.54 -13.76 6.59
C LEU A 86 -3.74 -14.84 7.67
N PRO A 87 -3.92 -14.42 8.93
CA PRO A 87 -4.37 -15.33 9.96
C PRO A 87 -5.73 -15.95 9.61
N VAL A 88 -5.89 -17.25 9.84
CA VAL A 88 -7.14 -17.98 9.52
C VAL A 88 -8.37 -17.33 10.17
N THR A 89 -8.21 -16.74 11.35
CA THR A 89 -9.26 -16.01 12.05
C THR A 89 -9.71 -14.74 11.32
N GLU A 90 -8.77 -14.02 10.71
CA GLU A 90 -9.07 -12.82 9.92
C GLU A 90 -9.70 -13.20 8.57
N GLU A 91 -9.21 -14.25 7.92
CA GLU A 91 -9.85 -14.80 6.70
C GLU A 91 -11.29 -15.21 6.96
N ALA A 92 -11.55 -15.95 8.05
CA ALA A 92 -12.89 -16.40 8.41
C ALA A 92 -13.83 -15.22 8.70
N LYS A 93 -13.35 -14.21 9.43
CA LYS A 93 -14.12 -12.98 9.73
C LYS A 93 -14.45 -12.21 8.45
N ALA A 94 -13.47 -12.00 7.58
CA ALA A 94 -13.65 -11.29 6.32
C ALA A 94 -14.66 -12.03 5.43
N ARG A 95 -14.52 -13.36 5.31
CA ARG A 95 -15.43 -14.22 4.55
C ARG A 95 -16.85 -14.11 5.07
N GLN A 96 -17.06 -14.27 6.37
CA GLN A 96 -18.39 -14.17 6.98
C GLN A 96 -19.02 -12.79 6.69
N THR A 97 -18.28 -11.70 6.90
CA THR A 97 -18.78 -10.35 6.67
C THR A 97 -19.22 -10.14 5.21
N VAL A 98 -18.43 -10.61 4.26
CA VAL A 98 -18.71 -10.45 2.82
C VAL A 98 -19.87 -11.35 2.38
N GLU A 99 -19.94 -12.62 2.86
CA GLU A 99 -21.02 -13.54 2.56
C GLU A 99 -22.37 -13.06 3.14
N ASP A 100 -22.39 -12.56 4.37
CA ASP A 100 -23.60 -12.01 5.02
C ASP A 100 -24.13 -10.76 4.30
N ALA A 101 -23.25 -10.00 3.65
CA ALA A 101 -23.60 -8.77 2.93
C ALA A 101 -24.04 -9.00 1.48
N ASN A 102 -24.05 -10.22 0.96
CA ASN A 102 -24.33 -10.56 -0.44
C ASN A 102 -25.82 -10.46 -0.82
N GLN A 103 -26.50 -9.41 -0.36
CA GLN A 103 -27.89 -9.12 -0.72
C GLN A 103 -27.97 -8.17 -1.93
N SER A 104 -26.99 -7.31 -2.11
CA SER A 104 -26.83 -6.38 -3.22
C SER A 104 -25.37 -5.98 -3.37
N VAL A 105 -24.99 -5.51 -4.57
CA VAL A 105 -23.64 -4.99 -4.82
C VAL A 105 -23.31 -3.83 -3.88
N ASP A 106 -24.30 -2.96 -3.58
CA ASP A 106 -24.11 -1.83 -2.65
C ASP A 106 -23.76 -2.31 -1.25
N SER A 107 -24.57 -3.23 -0.69
CA SER A 107 -24.31 -3.79 0.64
C SER A 107 -22.96 -4.51 0.71
N LEU A 108 -22.68 -5.34 -0.29
CA LEU A 108 -21.45 -6.11 -0.39
C LEU A 108 -20.21 -5.22 -0.44
N MET A 109 -20.18 -4.23 -1.34
CA MET A 109 -19.04 -3.33 -1.48
C MET A 109 -18.85 -2.45 -0.25
N ARG A 110 -19.94 -2.00 0.38
CA ARG A 110 -19.90 -1.23 1.63
C ARG A 110 -19.24 -2.02 2.77
N GLU A 111 -19.74 -3.23 3.03
CA GLU A 111 -19.25 -4.06 4.12
C GLU A 111 -17.84 -4.58 3.86
N ALA A 112 -17.52 -4.96 2.61
CA ALA A 112 -16.17 -5.35 2.23
C ALA A 112 -15.17 -4.20 2.42
N THR A 113 -15.55 -2.97 2.02
CA THR A 113 -14.70 -1.78 2.18
C THR A 113 -14.50 -1.46 3.66
N HIS A 114 -15.55 -1.55 4.48
CA HIS A 114 -15.45 -1.35 5.92
C HIS A 114 -14.55 -2.40 6.58
N SER A 115 -14.78 -3.66 6.28
CA SER A 115 -13.99 -4.78 6.80
C SER A 115 -12.50 -4.68 6.39
N LEU A 116 -12.22 -4.29 5.14
CA LEU A 116 -10.86 -4.06 4.67
C LEU A 116 -10.17 -2.93 5.45
N ALA A 117 -10.88 -1.82 5.72
CA ALA A 117 -10.33 -0.71 6.51
C ALA A 117 -9.97 -1.12 7.94
N GLU A 118 -10.81 -1.95 8.58
CA GLU A 118 -10.55 -2.48 9.92
C GLU A 118 -9.36 -3.44 9.93
N THR A 119 -9.25 -4.32 8.93
CA THR A 119 -8.17 -5.32 8.86
C THR A 119 -6.81 -4.68 8.53
N THR A 120 -6.80 -3.64 7.68
CA THR A 120 -5.55 -2.99 7.24
C THR A 120 -5.16 -1.77 8.06
N HIS A 121 -6.07 -1.27 8.93
CA HIS A 121 -5.92 0.01 9.63
C HIS A 121 -5.60 1.18 8.67
N ALA A 122 -6.18 1.17 7.47
CA ALA A 122 -5.97 2.18 6.44
C ALA A 122 -7.31 2.72 5.91
N LEU A 123 -7.26 3.80 5.14
CA LEU A 123 -8.41 4.28 4.39
C LEU A 123 -8.68 3.30 3.24
N SER A 124 -9.85 2.68 3.24
CA SER A 124 -10.28 1.75 2.20
C SER A 124 -11.27 2.39 1.25
N LEU A 125 -11.17 2.03 -0.03
CA LEU A 125 -12.03 2.50 -1.11
C LEU A 125 -12.47 1.31 -1.98
N GLY A 126 -13.69 1.38 -2.50
CA GLY A 126 -14.20 0.43 -3.48
C GLY A 126 -15.03 1.15 -4.55
N THR A 127 -15.00 0.65 -5.79
CA THR A 127 -15.82 1.18 -6.89
C THR A 127 -16.12 0.10 -7.93
N VAL A 128 -17.19 0.27 -8.67
CA VAL A 128 -17.62 -0.60 -9.77
C VAL A 128 -17.67 0.18 -11.06
N ALA A 129 -17.15 -0.37 -12.13
CA ALA A 129 -17.20 0.27 -13.44
C ALA A 129 -18.64 0.52 -13.89
N GLY A 130 -18.91 1.75 -14.32
CA GLY A 130 -20.24 2.18 -14.74
C GLY A 130 -21.13 2.71 -13.61
N GLU A 131 -20.71 2.64 -12.35
CA GLU A 131 -21.42 3.25 -11.22
C GLU A 131 -20.79 4.58 -10.80
N ASP A 132 -21.61 5.53 -10.37
CA ASP A 132 -21.17 6.83 -9.84
C ASP A 132 -21.06 6.79 -8.30
N THR A 133 -20.67 5.61 -7.78
CA THR A 133 -20.53 5.38 -6.34
C THR A 133 -19.10 4.97 -6.01
N VAL A 134 -18.57 5.57 -4.95
CA VAL A 134 -17.34 5.14 -4.29
C VAL A 134 -17.71 4.77 -2.85
N TRP A 135 -17.53 3.50 -2.49
CA TRP A 135 -17.62 3.06 -1.11
C TRP A 135 -16.31 3.34 -0.42
N HIS A 136 -16.35 3.79 0.82
CA HIS A 136 -15.14 4.18 1.55
C HIS A 136 -15.33 4.00 3.07
N ALA A 137 -14.24 3.68 3.75
CA ALA A 137 -14.18 3.54 5.19
C ALA A 137 -12.77 3.80 5.73
N GLY A 138 -12.64 4.11 7.02
CA GLY A 138 -11.35 4.22 7.68
C GLY A 138 -10.71 5.60 7.66
N TYR A 139 -11.49 6.69 7.55
CA TYR A 139 -10.96 8.07 7.57
C TYR A 139 -10.10 8.38 8.80
N SER A 140 -10.54 7.96 9.99
CA SER A 140 -9.79 8.16 11.22
C SER A 140 -8.45 7.46 11.23
N LYS A 141 -8.33 6.33 10.51
CA LYS A 141 -7.11 5.52 10.48
C LYS A 141 -5.93 6.26 9.86
N ILE A 142 -6.17 7.05 8.80
CA ILE A 142 -5.09 7.83 8.19
C ILE A 142 -4.66 9.01 9.07
N LEU A 143 -5.56 9.59 9.86
CA LEU A 143 -5.24 10.72 10.72
C LEU A 143 -4.34 10.35 11.92
N ASP A 144 -4.22 9.07 12.24
CA ASP A 144 -3.30 8.55 13.24
C ASP A 144 -1.87 8.37 12.70
N MET A 145 -1.65 8.55 11.40
CA MET A 145 -0.36 8.33 10.75
C MET A 145 0.39 9.65 10.57
N PRO A 146 1.70 9.72 10.91
CA PRO A 146 2.49 10.96 10.91
C PRO A 146 2.50 11.72 9.58
N GLU A 147 2.44 11.03 8.45
CA GLU A 147 2.44 11.63 7.11
C GLU A 147 1.23 12.52 6.87
N PHE A 148 0.10 12.21 7.52
CA PHE A 148 -1.16 12.96 7.39
C PHE A 148 -1.32 14.05 8.46
N TYR A 149 -0.34 14.28 9.33
CA TYR A 149 -0.29 15.46 10.18
C TYR A 149 -0.03 16.74 9.35
N ASN A 150 0.51 16.59 8.13
CA ASN A 150 0.46 17.65 7.15
C ASN A 150 -0.98 17.78 6.63
N ILE A 151 -1.64 18.86 7.03
CA ILE A 151 -3.05 19.11 6.71
C ILE A 151 -3.31 19.16 5.19
N ASP A 152 -2.34 19.60 4.39
CA ASP A 152 -2.48 19.65 2.93
C ASP A 152 -2.54 18.23 2.34
N VAL A 153 -1.72 17.30 2.85
CA VAL A 153 -1.76 15.89 2.43
C VAL A 153 -3.11 15.29 2.82
N ALA A 154 -3.53 15.44 4.06
CA ALA A 154 -4.79 14.90 4.55
C ALA A 154 -6.00 15.47 3.76
N ALA A 155 -6.06 16.78 3.57
CA ALA A 155 -7.12 17.44 2.83
C ALA A 155 -7.21 16.95 1.39
N HIS A 156 -6.07 16.78 0.69
CA HIS A 156 -6.07 16.30 -0.69
C HIS A 156 -6.50 14.83 -0.81
N VAL A 157 -6.12 13.98 0.15
CA VAL A 157 -6.58 12.58 0.19
C VAL A 157 -8.08 12.52 0.47
N LEU A 158 -8.61 13.33 1.38
CA LEU A 158 -10.04 13.38 1.65
C LEU A 158 -10.82 13.94 0.46
N SER A 159 -10.33 15.01 -0.19
CA SER A 159 -10.94 15.54 -1.41
C SER A 159 -10.97 14.55 -2.57
N LEU A 160 -9.94 13.69 -2.68
CA LEU A 160 -9.92 12.63 -3.69
C LEU A 160 -11.14 11.72 -3.59
N ILE A 161 -11.55 11.37 -2.36
CA ILE A 161 -12.66 10.43 -2.13
C ILE A 161 -13.99 11.02 -2.58
N GLU A 162 -14.17 12.35 -2.50
CA GLU A 162 -15.36 13.05 -2.96
C GLU A 162 -15.45 13.13 -4.49
N GLU A 163 -14.33 12.92 -5.18
CA GLU A 163 -14.25 13.01 -6.64
C GLU A 163 -14.29 11.63 -7.30
N VAL A 164 -15.48 11.06 -7.47
CA VAL A 164 -15.70 9.73 -8.08
C VAL A 164 -14.89 9.51 -9.36
N LYS A 165 -14.80 10.52 -10.23
CA LYS A 165 -14.04 10.44 -11.49
C LYS A 165 -12.56 10.18 -11.25
N ARG A 166 -11.95 10.84 -10.25
CA ARG A 166 -10.54 10.65 -9.90
C ARG A 166 -10.27 9.28 -9.30
N VAL A 167 -11.15 8.82 -8.41
CA VAL A 167 -11.02 7.46 -7.85
C VAL A 167 -11.07 6.43 -8.97
N ARG A 168 -11.99 6.58 -9.94
CA ARG A 168 -12.09 5.68 -11.09
C ARG A 168 -10.86 5.74 -11.99
N GLU A 169 -10.30 6.94 -12.26
CA GLU A 169 -9.06 7.10 -13.01
C GLU A 169 -7.92 6.33 -12.33
N LEU A 170 -7.74 6.51 -11.03
CA LEU A 170 -6.71 5.80 -10.28
C LEU A 170 -6.90 4.28 -10.33
N PHE A 171 -8.10 3.81 -10.13
CA PHE A 171 -8.40 2.39 -9.98
C PHE A 171 -8.43 1.64 -11.30
N PHE A 172 -8.93 2.26 -12.37
CA PHE A 172 -9.13 1.56 -13.66
C PHE A 172 -8.11 1.93 -14.72
N GLU A 173 -7.55 3.14 -14.69
CA GLU A 173 -6.66 3.64 -15.74
C GLU A 173 -5.19 3.61 -15.30
N ARG A 174 -4.88 4.02 -14.07
CA ARG A 174 -3.49 4.08 -13.57
C ARG A 174 -3.02 2.80 -12.91
N ALA A 175 -3.88 2.14 -12.17
CA ALA A 175 -3.59 0.82 -11.60
C ALA A 175 -3.67 -0.24 -12.70
N VAL A 176 -2.55 -0.59 -13.32
CA VAL A 176 -2.51 -1.44 -14.52
C VAL A 176 -2.09 -2.89 -14.27
N ASP A 177 -1.45 -3.17 -13.13
CA ASP A 177 -1.00 -4.52 -12.80
C ASP A 177 -2.17 -5.39 -12.36
N ASP A 178 -2.10 -6.68 -12.66
CA ASP A 178 -3.10 -7.69 -12.32
C ASP A 178 -2.45 -8.79 -11.47
N PRO A 179 -3.09 -9.27 -10.41
CA PRO A 179 -4.36 -8.86 -9.82
C PRO A 179 -4.25 -7.66 -8.84
N VAL A 180 -3.04 -7.26 -8.43
CA VAL A 180 -2.81 -6.17 -7.45
C VAL A 180 -1.89 -5.12 -8.03
N SER A 181 -2.33 -3.88 -8.00
CA SER A 181 -1.54 -2.72 -8.40
C SER A 181 -1.13 -1.89 -7.20
N ILE A 182 0.08 -1.31 -7.28
CA ILE A 182 0.63 -0.41 -6.27
C ILE A 182 1.04 0.90 -6.93
N LEU A 183 0.55 2.01 -6.42
CA LEU A 183 0.91 3.34 -6.87
C LEU A 183 1.55 4.13 -5.73
N PHE A 184 2.59 4.89 -6.04
CA PHE A 184 3.34 5.70 -5.08
C PHE A 184 3.33 7.17 -5.50
N GLY A 185 3.14 8.05 -4.56
CA GLY A 185 3.47 9.46 -4.67
C GLY A 185 2.97 10.11 -5.96
N GLU A 186 3.91 10.53 -6.81
CA GLU A 186 3.63 11.22 -8.07
C GLU A 186 2.81 10.39 -9.07
N GLU A 187 2.86 9.06 -9.00
CA GLU A 187 2.05 8.17 -9.84
C GLU A 187 0.55 8.32 -9.56
N LEU A 188 0.20 8.80 -8.37
CA LEU A 188 -1.16 9.17 -8.01
C LEU A 188 -1.63 10.47 -8.72
N GLY A 189 -0.69 11.24 -9.29
CA GLY A 189 -0.99 12.34 -10.21
C GLY A 189 -1.18 13.72 -9.58
N TRP A 190 -0.87 13.88 -8.29
CA TRP A 190 -1.01 15.16 -7.59
C TRP A 190 0.20 15.49 -6.71
N PRO A 191 0.59 16.78 -6.61
CA PRO A 191 1.83 17.20 -5.93
C PRO A 191 1.93 16.82 -4.45
N TYR A 192 0.80 16.77 -3.74
CA TYR A 192 0.78 16.51 -2.30
C TYR A 192 0.78 15.01 -1.95
N PHE A 193 0.74 14.13 -2.94
CA PHE A 193 0.71 12.68 -2.71
C PHE A 193 2.09 12.02 -2.60
N GLU A 194 3.18 12.78 -2.61
CA GLU A 194 4.52 12.20 -2.44
C GLU A 194 4.62 11.21 -1.26
N PRO A 195 4.08 11.52 -0.05
CA PRO A 195 4.14 10.59 1.06
C PRO A 195 3.06 9.50 1.06
N VAL A 196 2.22 9.45 0.02
CA VAL A 196 1.05 8.56 -0.06
C VAL A 196 1.35 7.34 -0.93
N GLY A 197 0.81 6.19 -0.52
CA GLY A 197 0.80 4.95 -1.29
C GLY A 197 -0.61 4.40 -1.41
N MET A 198 -0.85 3.66 -2.48
CA MET A 198 -2.12 2.98 -2.75
C MET A 198 -1.87 1.54 -3.16
N VAL A 199 -2.66 0.61 -2.63
CA VAL A 199 -2.68 -0.80 -3.03
C VAL A 199 -4.11 -1.15 -3.43
N THR A 200 -4.30 -1.69 -4.64
CA THR A 200 -5.63 -2.01 -5.18
C THR A 200 -5.67 -3.40 -5.78
N ALA A 201 -6.83 -4.03 -5.74
CA ALA A 201 -7.14 -5.26 -6.48
C ALA A 201 -8.32 -5.03 -7.41
N LYS A 202 -8.17 -5.46 -8.68
CA LYS A 202 -9.24 -5.50 -9.68
C LYS A 202 -9.82 -6.89 -9.77
N PHE A 203 -11.12 -6.97 -9.97
CA PHE A 203 -11.85 -8.23 -10.10
C PHE A 203 -13.16 -8.03 -10.85
N MET A 204 -13.77 -9.16 -11.30
CA MET A 204 -15.09 -9.16 -11.93
C MET A 204 -16.17 -9.49 -10.91
N ILE A 205 -17.27 -8.75 -10.92
CA ILE A 205 -18.49 -9.06 -10.16
C ILE A 205 -19.60 -9.53 -11.13
N GLY A 206 -20.35 -10.55 -10.73
CA GLY A 206 -21.37 -11.15 -11.62
C GLY A 206 -20.80 -12.10 -12.66
N GLY A 207 -19.65 -12.73 -12.39
CA GLY A 207 -18.99 -13.71 -13.27
C GLY A 207 -18.24 -13.08 -14.46
N PRO A 208 -17.87 -13.90 -15.47
CA PRO A 208 -17.02 -13.47 -16.60
C PRO A 208 -17.60 -12.36 -17.46
N ASP A 209 -18.91 -12.34 -17.62
CA ASP A 209 -19.65 -11.33 -18.42
C ASP A 209 -20.13 -10.16 -17.53
N GLY A 210 -19.69 -10.12 -16.30
CA GLY A 210 -20.07 -9.13 -15.30
C GLY A 210 -19.37 -7.78 -15.49
N ARG A 211 -19.28 -7.04 -14.40
CA ARG A 211 -18.66 -5.70 -14.38
C ARG A 211 -17.32 -5.72 -13.66
N MET A 212 -16.38 -4.93 -14.15
CA MET A 212 -15.12 -4.71 -13.45
C MET A 212 -15.38 -3.94 -12.16
N ALA A 213 -14.80 -4.42 -11.08
CA ALA A 213 -14.79 -3.75 -9.79
C ALA A 213 -13.35 -3.62 -9.28
N CYS A 214 -13.15 -2.71 -8.37
CA CYS A 214 -11.87 -2.54 -7.70
C CYS A 214 -12.10 -2.24 -6.22
N ILE A 215 -11.24 -2.80 -5.37
CA ILE A 215 -11.15 -2.46 -3.96
C ILE A 215 -9.69 -2.19 -3.62
N GLY A 216 -9.43 -1.31 -2.68
CA GLY A 216 -8.06 -0.99 -2.31
C GLY A 216 -7.96 -0.11 -1.08
N ILE A 217 -6.73 0.21 -0.73
CA ILE A 217 -6.40 1.06 0.41
C ILE A 217 -5.50 2.21 0.01
N ILE A 218 -5.64 3.31 0.72
CA ILE A 218 -4.74 4.47 0.71
C ILE A 218 -4.13 4.63 2.10
N GLY A 219 -2.84 4.86 2.14
CA GLY A 219 -2.08 5.10 3.36
C GLY A 219 -0.75 5.79 3.05
N PRO A 220 0.20 5.80 3.99
CA PRO A 220 1.54 6.32 3.72
C PRO A 220 2.28 5.43 2.70
N ALA A 221 3.23 6.00 1.97
CA ALA A 221 4.07 5.25 1.03
C ALA A 221 4.86 4.11 1.70
N ARG A 222 4.95 4.09 3.02
CA ARG A 222 5.55 3.03 3.84
C ARG A 222 4.53 2.01 4.39
N LEU A 223 3.47 1.72 3.65
CA LEU A 223 2.54 0.66 4.04
C LEU A 223 3.29 -0.66 4.33
N PRO A 224 2.81 -1.50 5.27
CA PRO A 224 3.39 -2.82 5.52
C PRO A 224 3.04 -3.80 4.39
N TYR A 225 3.67 -3.63 3.23
CA TYR A 225 3.35 -4.30 1.97
C TYR A 225 3.27 -5.82 2.07
N SER A 226 4.14 -6.42 2.89
CA SER A 226 4.13 -7.88 3.14
C SER A 226 2.81 -8.39 3.72
N GLN A 227 2.04 -7.52 4.37
CA GLN A 227 0.74 -7.82 4.96
C GLN A 227 -0.40 -7.31 4.08
N VAL A 228 -0.34 -6.03 3.65
CA VAL A 228 -1.50 -5.41 2.98
C VAL A 228 -1.73 -5.94 1.57
N ILE A 229 -0.70 -6.34 0.83
CA ILE A 229 -0.86 -6.90 -0.53
C ILE A 229 -1.69 -8.19 -0.50
N PRO A 230 -1.35 -9.21 0.33
CA PRO A 230 -2.16 -10.42 0.43
C PRO A 230 -3.59 -10.14 0.91
N ILE A 231 -3.78 -9.19 1.84
CA ILE A 231 -5.09 -8.80 2.34
C ILE A 231 -5.95 -8.22 1.21
N VAL A 232 -5.45 -7.21 0.51
CA VAL A 232 -6.19 -6.56 -0.60
C VAL A 232 -6.52 -7.57 -1.70
N ARG A 233 -5.57 -8.44 -2.05
CA ARG A 233 -5.77 -9.53 -3.01
C ARG A 233 -6.87 -10.50 -2.55
N TYR A 234 -6.85 -10.88 -1.27
CA TYR A 234 -7.85 -11.77 -0.69
C TYR A 234 -9.27 -11.19 -0.77
N TYR A 235 -9.45 -9.92 -0.40
CA TYR A 235 -10.76 -9.26 -0.49
C TYR A 235 -11.27 -9.19 -1.94
N GLY A 236 -10.42 -8.85 -2.90
CA GLY A 236 -10.78 -8.85 -4.32
C GLY A 236 -11.25 -10.22 -4.80
N GLY A 237 -10.50 -11.27 -4.48
CA GLY A 237 -10.86 -12.66 -4.80
C GLY A 237 -12.15 -13.12 -4.11
N LEU A 238 -12.31 -12.79 -2.84
CA LEU A 238 -13.49 -13.15 -2.06
C LEU A 238 -14.79 -12.52 -2.63
N ILE A 239 -14.74 -11.23 -2.97
CA ILE A 239 -15.89 -10.54 -3.57
C ILE A 239 -16.22 -11.15 -4.94
N ALA A 240 -15.20 -11.43 -5.76
CA ALA A 240 -15.40 -12.09 -7.05
C ALA A 240 -16.06 -13.47 -6.91
N ASP A 241 -15.62 -14.27 -5.94
CA ASP A 241 -16.15 -15.61 -5.70
C ASP A 241 -17.61 -15.57 -5.21
N VAL A 242 -17.92 -14.67 -4.26
CA VAL A 242 -19.27 -14.54 -3.68
C VAL A 242 -20.27 -14.04 -4.72
N THR A 243 -19.83 -13.20 -5.67
CA THR A 243 -20.71 -12.64 -6.72
C THR A 243 -20.81 -13.51 -7.99
N ARG A 244 -20.03 -14.59 -8.10
CA ARG A 244 -19.98 -15.43 -9.31
C ARG A 244 -21.29 -16.13 -9.62
N ASN A 245 -22.09 -16.42 -8.61
CA ASN A 245 -23.31 -17.21 -8.69
C ASN A 245 -24.58 -16.36 -8.48
N VAL A 246 -24.45 -15.05 -8.49
CA VAL A 246 -25.57 -14.11 -8.41
C VAL A 246 -25.76 -13.47 -9.78
#